data_72c8e52d715a52d39355be824296d2c9
#
_entry.id   72c8e52d715a52d39355be824296d2c9
#
_cell.length_a   1.000
_cell.length_b   1.000
_cell.length_c   1.000
_cell.angle_alpha   90.00
_cell.angle_beta   90.00
_cell.angle_gamma   90.00
#
_symmetry.space_group_name_H-M   'P 1'
#
loop_
_entity.id
_entity.type
_entity.pdbx_description
1 polymer ?
#
loop_
_entity_poly.entity_id
_entity_poly.type
_entity_poly.pdbx_seq_one_letter_code
_entity_poly.pdbx_strand_id
1 'polypeptide(L)'
;MRILRTLRGLALACHPGPTVAVTALVTAVAWSAGRSPAGCLLVAATILTGHLSIGWSNDAIDAARDTIVNRPDKPVVRGLVSRRTLAIGAGVMLVVTVPVSLANGFTAGSVHLLFVACAWAYNLGLKSTVISWLPYAVAFGALPSFVTLGTARVWAPWWATAAGALLGIGAHLANVVPDLADDLATGVRGWPQRLGSYARLLAPLPLAAATALLVVAPPGPIGVIGWIALPAVAVLLLTILLWRNAPFLITIAIAAISIISLILRGHALV
;
A
#
# COMPACT_ATOMS: atom_id res chain seq x y z
N MET A 1 33.72 3.96 -1.34
CA MET A 1 33.01 2.70 -1.67
C MET A 1 31.99 2.27 -0.61
N ARG A 2 32.31 2.27 0.70
CA ARG A 2 31.39 1.82 1.77
C ARG A 2 30.09 2.64 1.85
N ILE A 3 30.17 3.96 1.79
CA ILE A 3 28.98 4.86 1.87
C ILE A 3 28.01 4.60 0.71
N LEU A 4 28.48 4.55 -0.53
CA LEU A 4 27.66 4.29 -1.71
C LEU A 4 26.96 2.92 -1.63
N ARG A 5 27.66 1.90 -1.10
CA ARG A 5 27.07 0.58 -0.86
C ARG A 5 25.92 0.65 0.15
N THR A 6 26.10 1.37 1.25
CA THR A 6 25.07 1.55 2.28
C THR A 6 23.87 2.34 1.75
N LEU A 7 24.09 3.44 1.01
CA LEU A 7 23.02 4.22 0.40
C LEU A 7 22.20 3.39 -0.58
N ARG A 8 22.88 2.57 -1.42
CA ARG A 8 22.20 1.61 -2.31
C ARG A 8 21.39 0.59 -1.49
N GLY A 9 21.94 0.08 -0.39
CA GLY A 9 21.22 -0.84 0.49
C GLY A 9 19.96 -0.23 1.10
N LEU A 10 20.05 1.00 1.59
CA LEU A 10 18.87 1.75 2.11
C LEU A 10 17.81 2.00 1.03
N ALA A 11 18.25 2.40 -0.17
CA ALA A 11 17.33 2.63 -1.30
C ALA A 11 16.59 1.36 -1.73
N LEU A 12 17.22 0.20 -1.68
CA LEU A 12 16.58 -1.07 -2.00
C LEU A 12 15.68 -1.56 -0.85
N ALA A 13 16.10 -1.35 0.41
CA ALA A 13 15.35 -1.78 1.60
C ALA A 13 14.07 -0.97 1.87
N CYS A 14 13.87 0.18 1.20
CA CYS A 14 12.61 0.91 1.32
C CYS A 14 11.47 0.30 0.47
N HIS A 15 11.70 -0.82 -0.21
CA HIS A 15 10.75 -1.41 -1.16
C HIS A 15 10.34 -0.40 -2.24
N PRO A 16 11.23 0.02 -3.14
CA PRO A 16 11.07 1.19 -4.00
C PRO A 16 9.82 1.15 -4.87
N GLY A 17 9.41 -0.03 -5.35
CA GLY A 17 8.18 -0.18 -6.14
C GLY A 17 6.94 0.31 -5.38
N PRO A 18 6.54 -0.33 -4.28
CA PRO A 18 5.43 0.12 -3.44
C PRO A 18 5.58 1.56 -2.94
N THR A 19 6.78 1.96 -2.50
CA THR A 19 7.03 3.32 -1.98
C THR A 19 6.73 4.38 -3.03
N VAL A 20 7.24 4.22 -4.26
CA VAL A 20 6.99 5.16 -5.36
C VAL A 20 5.52 5.12 -5.78
N ALA A 21 4.95 3.92 -5.93
CA ALA A 21 3.57 3.75 -6.37
C ALA A 21 2.57 4.41 -5.42
N VAL A 22 2.68 4.17 -4.09
CA VAL A 22 1.74 4.75 -3.13
C VAL A 22 1.98 6.25 -2.96
N THR A 23 3.25 6.72 -2.98
CA THR A 23 3.55 8.16 -2.94
C THR A 23 2.94 8.88 -4.15
N ALA A 24 3.14 8.36 -5.35
CA ALA A 24 2.59 8.94 -6.58
C ALA A 24 1.05 8.91 -6.57
N LEU A 25 0.45 7.78 -6.19
CA LEU A 25 -1.01 7.63 -6.09
C LEU A 25 -1.63 8.66 -5.16
N VAL A 26 -1.17 8.73 -3.90
CA VAL A 26 -1.79 9.62 -2.91
C VAL A 26 -1.57 11.09 -3.28
N THR A 27 -0.41 11.42 -3.88
CA THR A 27 -0.14 12.75 -4.40
C THR A 27 -1.07 13.10 -5.57
N ALA A 28 -1.30 12.17 -6.50
CA ALA A 28 -2.22 12.37 -7.63
C ALA A 28 -3.67 12.52 -7.17
N VAL A 29 -4.10 11.75 -6.16
CA VAL A 29 -5.43 11.91 -5.54
C VAL A 29 -5.55 13.27 -4.86
N ALA A 30 -4.51 13.73 -4.16
CA ALA A 30 -4.51 15.05 -3.53
C ALA A 30 -4.59 16.18 -4.58
N TRP A 31 -3.84 16.06 -5.68
CA TRP A 31 -3.93 16.99 -6.81
C TRP A 31 -5.34 17.01 -7.41
N SER A 32 -5.89 15.86 -7.71
CA SER A 32 -7.26 15.70 -8.27
C SER A 32 -8.35 16.20 -7.31
N ALA A 33 -8.11 16.16 -6.00
CA ALA A 33 -8.98 16.75 -4.98
C ALA A 33 -8.80 18.27 -4.82
N GLY A 34 -8.00 18.91 -5.66
CA GLY A 34 -7.81 20.38 -5.67
C GLY A 34 -6.77 20.90 -4.68
N ARG A 35 -5.86 20.06 -4.17
CA ARG A 35 -4.80 20.50 -3.27
C ARG A 35 -3.75 21.31 -4.05
N SER A 36 -3.23 22.39 -3.43
CA SER A 36 -2.20 23.24 -4.05
C SER A 36 -0.91 22.47 -4.36
N PRO A 37 -0.07 22.93 -5.31
CA PRO A 37 1.21 22.29 -5.62
C PRO A 37 2.10 22.11 -4.40
N ALA A 38 2.23 23.12 -3.54
CA ALA A 38 3.00 23.03 -2.30
C ALA A 38 2.39 21.99 -1.32
N GLY A 39 1.06 21.92 -1.24
CA GLY A 39 0.35 20.90 -0.47
C GLY A 39 0.57 19.50 -1.03
N CYS A 40 0.63 19.31 -2.34
CA CYS A 40 0.96 18.03 -2.97
C CYS A 40 2.39 17.59 -2.69
N LEU A 41 3.37 18.52 -2.71
CA LEU A 41 4.74 18.23 -2.30
C LEU A 41 4.82 17.80 -0.84
N LEU A 42 4.04 18.44 0.05
CA LEU A 42 3.95 18.04 1.46
C LEU A 42 3.33 16.64 1.61
N VAL A 43 2.28 16.31 0.85
CA VAL A 43 1.69 14.96 0.80
C VAL A 43 2.74 13.95 0.36
N ALA A 44 3.46 14.22 -0.73
CA ALA A 44 4.52 13.34 -1.23
C ALA A 44 5.61 13.10 -0.18
N ALA A 45 6.09 14.16 0.49
CA ALA A 45 7.08 14.05 1.56
C ALA A 45 6.55 13.25 2.75
N THR A 46 5.27 13.45 3.11
CA THR A 46 4.61 12.74 4.21
C THR A 46 4.53 11.24 3.95
N ILE A 47 4.03 10.86 2.78
CA ILE A 47 3.91 9.44 2.37
C ILE A 47 5.30 8.82 2.25
N LEU A 48 6.25 9.49 1.63
CA LEU A 48 7.61 8.99 1.45
C LEU A 48 8.31 8.72 2.79
N THR A 49 8.29 9.67 3.73
CA THR A 49 8.93 9.49 5.05
C THR A 49 8.32 8.33 5.82
N GLY A 50 6.98 8.20 5.78
CA GLY A 50 6.28 7.06 6.37
C GLY A 50 6.72 5.73 5.75
N HIS A 51 6.77 5.64 4.41
CA HIS A 51 7.19 4.42 3.71
C HIS A 51 8.65 4.06 3.95
N LEU A 52 9.56 5.03 4.04
CA LEU A 52 10.96 4.77 4.42
C LEU A 52 11.03 4.13 5.80
N SER A 53 10.29 4.66 6.77
CA SER A 53 10.21 4.07 8.12
C SER A 53 9.65 2.64 8.08
N ILE A 54 8.56 2.42 7.35
CA ILE A 54 7.89 1.12 7.24
C ILE A 54 8.77 0.09 6.54
N GLY A 55 9.37 0.42 5.39
CA GLY A 55 10.19 -0.50 4.62
C GLY A 55 11.45 -0.90 5.38
N TRP A 56 12.16 0.06 5.97
CA TRP A 56 13.37 -0.23 6.74
C TRP A 56 13.07 -0.99 8.03
N SER A 57 11.93 -0.75 8.69
CA SER A 57 11.52 -1.55 9.84
C SER A 57 11.20 -2.99 9.46
N ASN A 58 10.55 -3.20 8.30
CA ASN A 58 10.28 -4.54 7.79
C ASN A 58 11.55 -5.34 7.61
N ASP A 59 12.52 -4.82 6.83
CA ASP A 59 13.79 -5.50 6.56
C ASP A 59 14.66 -5.65 7.83
N ALA A 60 14.57 -4.72 8.78
CA ALA A 60 15.31 -4.85 10.06
C ALA A 60 14.71 -5.95 10.97
N ILE A 61 13.39 -6.05 11.04
CA ILE A 61 12.68 -7.05 11.85
C ILE A 61 12.87 -8.43 11.23
N ASP A 62 12.75 -8.55 9.91
CA ASP A 62 12.79 -9.80 9.18
C ASP A 62 14.21 -10.30 8.89
N ALA A 63 15.26 -9.51 9.18
CA ALA A 63 16.66 -9.80 8.81
C ALA A 63 17.13 -11.21 9.15
N ALA A 64 16.80 -11.73 10.34
CA ALA A 64 17.19 -13.08 10.75
C ALA A 64 16.45 -14.15 9.93
N ARG A 65 15.14 -13.98 9.70
CA ARG A 65 14.30 -14.87 8.91
C ARG A 65 14.77 -14.91 7.45
N ASP A 66 14.96 -13.73 6.85
CA ASP A 66 15.39 -13.60 5.46
C ASP A 66 16.78 -14.23 5.22
N THR A 67 17.65 -14.20 6.24
CA THR A 67 18.96 -14.86 6.19
C THR A 67 18.81 -16.39 6.23
N ILE A 68 17.90 -16.94 7.03
CA ILE A 68 17.67 -18.39 7.14
C ILE A 68 17.23 -18.98 5.79
N VAL A 69 16.32 -18.31 5.08
CA VAL A 69 15.83 -18.76 3.77
C VAL A 69 16.65 -18.18 2.59
N ASN A 70 17.77 -17.52 2.89
CA ASN A 70 18.72 -16.97 1.92
C ASN A 70 18.05 -16.12 0.81
N ARG A 71 17.26 -15.12 1.18
CA ARG A 71 16.56 -14.22 0.25
C ARG A 71 17.54 -13.30 -0.50
N PRO A 72 17.84 -13.58 -1.79
CA PRO A 72 18.85 -12.82 -2.53
C PRO A 72 18.38 -11.42 -2.93
N ASP A 73 17.08 -11.15 -2.86
CA ASP A 73 16.46 -9.84 -3.11
C ASP A 73 16.67 -8.88 -1.94
N LYS A 74 16.92 -9.38 -0.72
CA LYS A 74 17.04 -8.57 0.49
C LYS A 74 18.41 -7.94 0.66
N PRO A 75 18.51 -6.58 0.78
CA PRO A 75 19.77 -5.86 0.94
C PRO A 75 20.58 -6.27 2.17
N VAL A 76 19.91 -6.66 3.26
CA VAL A 76 20.56 -7.11 4.49
C VAL A 76 21.25 -8.46 4.28
N VAL A 77 20.63 -9.40 3.57
CA VAL A 77 21.20 -10.72 3.24
C VAL A 77 22.41 -10.57 2.31
N ARG A 78 22.32 -9.64 1.34
CA ARG A 78 23.44 -9.29 0.45
C ARG A 78 24.57 -8.52 1.15
N GLY A 79 24.43 -8.19 2.42
CA GLY A 79 25.40 -7.39 3.17
C GLY A 79 25.60 -5.97 2.65
N LEU A 80 24.62 -5.41 1.91
CA LEU A 80 24.66 -4.03 1.43
C LEU A 80 24.43 -3.03 2.55
N VAL A 81 23.61 -3.40 3.53
CA VAL A 81 23.27 -2.58 4.70
C VAL A 81 23.14 -3.48 5.93
N SER A 82 23.51 -2.98 7.12
CA SER A 82 23.36 -3.76 8.35
C SER A 82 21.92 -3.64 8.91
N ARG A 83 21.47 -4.69 9.63
CA ARG A 83 20.23 -4.66 10.41
C ARG A 83 20.16 -3.44 11.33
N ARG A 84 21.27 -3.11 12.01
CA ARG A 84 21.35 -1.96 12.92
C ARG A 84 21.12 -0.63 12.17
N THR A 85 21.72 -0.47 10.99
CA THR A 85 21.55 0.72 10.15
C THR A 85 20.08 0.88 9.72
N LEU A 86 19.42 -0.21 9.31
CA LEU A 86 18.00 -0.22 8.96
C LEU A 86 17.12 0.15 10.17
N ALA A 87 17.36 -0.43 11.34
CA ALA A 87 16.59 -0.16 12.54
C ALA A 87 16.71 1.31 12.99
N ILE A 88 17.95 1.85 12.98
CA ILE A 88 18.17 3.27 13.31
C ILE A 88 17.50 4.17 12.26
N GLY A 89 17.66 3.88 10.97
CA GLY A 89 17.05 4.63 9.89
C GLY A 89 15.51 4.63 9.99
N ALA A 90 14.92 3.46 10.25
CA ALA A 90 13.47 3.32 10.46
C ALA A 90 12.96 4.19 11.63
N GLY A 91 13.69 4.17 12.77
CA GLY A 91 13.36 5.02 13.92
C GLY A 91 13.49 6.51 13.64
N VAL A 92 14.57 6.92 12.97
CA VAL A 92 14.78 8.32 12.56
C VAL A 92 13.65 8.77 11.61
N MET A 93 13.30 7.96 10.60
CA MET A 93 12.21 8.31 9.69
C MET A 93 10.85 8.31 10.39
N LEU A 94 10.61 7.43 11.37
CA LEU A 94 9.40 7.48 12.18
C LEU A 94 9.27 8.81 12.93
N VAL A 95 10.36 9.26 13.56
CA VAL A 95 10.39 10.56 14.28
C VAL A 95 10.17 11.72 13.31
N VAL A 96 10.80 11.71 12.13
CA VAL A 96 10.61 12.73 11.08
C VAL A 96 9.18 12.70 10.52
N THR A 97 8.59 11.52 10.39
CA THR A 97 7.23 11.37 9.86
C THR A 97 6.19 12.08 10.73
N VAL A 98 6.38 12.12 12.05
CA VAL A 98 5.40 12.78 12.96
C VAL A 98 5.17 14.25 12.60
N PRO A 99 6.19 15.15 12.67
CA PRO A 99 5.97 16.55 12.34
C PRO A 99 5.57 16.78 10.87
N VAL A 100 6.12 16.01 9.92
CA VAL A 100 5.76 16.13 8.51
C VAL A 100 4.30 15.74 8.28
N SER A 101 3.79 14.73 8.98
CA SER A 101 2.38 14.36 8.93
C SER A 101 1.50 15.47 9.48
N LEU A 102 1.82 15.97 10.68
CA LEU A 102 1.03 17.01 11.37
C LEU A 102 1.06 18.35 10.63
N ALA A 103 2.05 18.63 9.80
CA ALA A 103 2.10 19.80 8.94
C ALA A 103 0.96 19.83 7.89
N ASN A 104 0.32 18.68 7.59
CA ASN A 104 -0.89 18.63 6.76
C ASN A 104 -2.18 19.08 7.50
N GLY A 105 -2.08 19.45 8.77
CA GLY A 105 -3.15 19.71 9.71
C GLY A 105 -3.25 18.57 10.74
N PHE A 106 -3.61 18.91 11.98
CA PHE A 106 -3.58 17.94 13.08
C PHE A 106 -4.41 16.68 12.80
N THR A 107 -5.66 16.83 12.37
CA THR A 107 -6.55 15.69 12.09
C THR A 107 -6.05 14.87 10.89
N ALA A 108 -5.69 15.54 9.78
CA ALA A 108 -5.14 14.86 8.61
C ALA A 108 -3.85 14.10 8.95
N GLY A 109 -2.93 14.75 9.64
CA GLY A 109 -1.67 14.15 10.09
C GLY A 109 -1.88 12.95 11.01
N SER A 110 -2.83 13.03 11.95
CA SER A 110 -3.19 11.91 12.83
C SER A 110 -3.72 10.70 12.04
N VAL A 111 -4.52 10.94 11.00
CA VAL A 111 -5.01 9.88 10.09
C VAL A 111 -3.85 9.24 9.32
N HIS A 112 -2.86 10.02 8.86
CA HIS A 112 -1.65 9.45 8.25
C HIS A 112 -0.80 8.68 9.26
N LEU A 113 -0.67 9.17 10.50
CA LEU A 113 0.05 8.44 11.55
C LEU A 113 -0.64 7.12 11.91
N LEU A 114 -1.97 7.03 11.82
CA LEU A 114 -2.69 5.77 11.92
C LEU A 114 -2.28 4.79 10.79
N PHE A 115 -2.15 5.26 9.55
CA PHE A 115 -1.60 4.45 8.45
C PHE A 115 -0.23 3.88 8.81
N VAL A 116 0.70 4.72 9.29
CA VAL A 116 2.05 4.28 9.68
C VAL A 116 2.01 3.29 10.85
N ALA A 117 1.18 3.55 11.86
CA ALA A 117 1.02 2.67 13.02
C ALA A 117 0.48 1.28 12.62
N CYS A 118 -0.50 1.21 11.72
CA CYS A 118 -1.00 -0.06 11.17
C CYS A 118 0.10 -0.86 10.45
N ALA A 119 0.93 -0.20 9.64
CA ALA A 119 2.02 -0.85 8.93
C ALA A 119 3.13 -1.33 9.89
N TRP A 120 3.46 -0.55 10.92
CA TRP A 120 4.37 -1.00 11.97
C TRP A 120 3.80 -2.17 12.77
N ALA A 121 2.52 -2.15 13.15
CA ALA A 121 1.86 -3.26 13.83
C ALA A 121 1.87 -4.54 12.98
N TYR A 122 1.69 -4.42 11.65
CA TYR A 122 1.86 -5.51 10.71
C TYR A 122 3.27 -6.08 10.79
N ASN A 123 4.30 -5.24 10.68
CA ASN A 123 5.71 -5.67 10.74
C ASN A 123 6.07 -6.31 12.08
N LEU A 124 5.54 -5.79 13.20
CA LEU A 124 5.82 -6.25 14.56
C LEU A 124 5.15 -7.59 14.93
N GLY A 125 4.25 -8.11 14.08
CA GLY A 125 3.71 -9.46 14.31
C GLY A 125 2.32 -9.73 13.77
N LEU A 126 1.49 -8.71 13.49
CA LEU A 126 0.14 -8.95 12.95
C LEU A 126 0.16 -9.69 11.61
N LYS A 127 1.24 -9.59 10.84
CA LYS A 127 1.44 -10.34 9.58
C LYS A 127 1.34 -11.86 9.75
N SER A 128 1.64 -12.38 10.94
CA SER A 128 1.59 -13.82 11.25
C SER A 128 0.24 -14.28 11.80
N THR A 129 -0.76 -13.41 11.85
CA THR A 129 -2.08 -13.68 12.44
C THR A 129 -3.18 -13.78 11.39
N VAL A 130 -4.33 -14.36 11.76
CA VAL A 130 -5.53 -14.44 10.89
C VAL A 130 -6.06 -13.06 10.48
N ILE A 131 -5.80 -12.02 11.28
CA ILE A 131 -6.20 -10.64 11.01
C ILE A 131 -5.12 -9.84 10.27
N SER A 132 -4.14 -10.49 9.61
CA SER A 132 -3.06 -9.81 8.89
C SER A 132 -3.53 -8.88 7.76
N TRP A 133 -4.75 -9.05 7.27
CA TRP A 133 -5.41 -8.18 6.30
C TRP A 133 -5.87 -6.84 6.90
N LEU A 134 -6.17 -6.81 8.21
CA LEU A 134 -6.77 -5.65 8.88
C LEU A 134 -5.87 -4.41 8.88
N PRO A 135 -4.56 -4.48 9.18
CA PRO A 135 -3.67 -3.33 9.06
C PRO A 135 -3.66 -2.70 7.68
N TYR A 136 -3.71 -3.50 6.61
CA TYR A 136 -3.80 -3.00 5.24
C TYR A 136 -5.14 -2.33 4.95
N ALA A 137 -6.25 -2.95 5.37
CA ALA A 137 -7.58 -2.39 5.19
C ALA A 137 -7.73 -1.04 5.89
N VAL A 138 -7.30 -0.94 7.16
CA VAL A 138 -7.38 0.30 7.94
C VAL A 138 -6.43 1.36 7.37
N ALA A 139 -5.19 0.99 7.06
CA ALA A 139 -4.19 1.91 6.52
C ALA A 139 -4.66 2.53 5.20
N PHE A 140 -4.98 1.71 4.22
CA PHE A 140 -5.40 2.21 2.90
C PHE A 140 -6.78 2.89 2.94
N GLY A 141 -7.70 2.39 3.78
CA GLY A 141 -9.00 3.03 4.01
C GLY A 141 -8.89 4.43 4.62
N ALA A 142 -7.82 4.70 5.37
CA ALA A 142 -7.56 6.01 5.96
C ALA A 142 -7.02 7.05 4.96
N LEU A 143 -6.36 6.62 3.87
CA LEU A 143 -5.71 7.52 2.91
C LEU A 143 -6.64 8.54 2.24
N PRO A 144 -7.87 8.20 1.80
CA PRO A 144 -8.79 9.21 1.30
C PRO A 144 -9.08 10.31 2.32
N SER A 145 -9.30 9.96 3.58
CA SER A 145 -9.54 10.93 4.65
C SER A 145 -8.30 11.78 4.97
N PHE A 146 -7.09 11.21 4.89
CA PHE A 146 -5.86 12.00 4.97
C PHE A 146 -5.83 13.11 3.91
N VAL A 147 -6.18 12.79 2.67
CA VAL A 147 -6.21 13.74 1.56
C VAL A 147 -7.30 14.80 1.78
N THR A 148 -8.54 14.40 2.04
CA THR A 148 -9.68 15.33 2.11
C THR A 148 -9.62 16.25 3.34
N LEU A 149 -9.19 15.74 4.48
CA LEU A 149 -8.96 16.55 5.69
C LEU A 149 -7.84 17.57 5.50
N GLY A 150 -6.78 17.19 4.79
CA GLY A 150 -5.68 18.09 4.47
C GLY A 150 -5.99 19.11 3.37
N THR A 151 -7.02 18.87 2.54
CA THR A 151 -7.42 19.74 1.41
C THR A 151 -8.59 20.65 1.79
N ALA A 152 -9.70 20.07 2.25
CA ALA A 152 -10.96 20.77 2.49
C ALA A 152 -11.46 20.66 3.94
N ARG A 153 -10.72 20.02 4.84
CA ARG A 153 -11.08 19.77 6.25
C ARG A 153 -12.37 18.95 6.42
N VAL A 154 -12.69 18.09 5.46
CA VAL A 154 -13.83 17.18 5.50
C VAL A 154 -13.36 15.73 5.53
N TRP A 155 -14.14 14.84 6.13
CA TRP A 155 -13.90 13.41 6.06
C TRP A 155 -14.22 12.90 4.66
N ALA A 156 -13.44 11.94 4.19
CA ALA A 156 -13.74 11.29 2.91
C ALA A 156 -15.12 10.61 2.96
N PRO A 157 -15.84 10.60 1.86
CA PRO A 157 -17.10 9.87 1.77
C PRO A 157 -16.88 8.37 1.99
N TRP A 158 -17.88 7.69 2.55
CA TRP A 158 -17.79 6.29 2.94
C TRP A 158 -17.31 5.36 1.81
N TRP A 159 -17.73 5.62 0.57
CA TRP A 159 -17.35 4.81 -0.58
C TRP A 159 -15.85 4.89 -0.89
N ALA A 160 -15.24 6.05 -0.69
CA ALA A 160 -13.79 6.23 -0.88
C ALA A 160 -12.99 5.48 0.21
N THR A 161 -13.44 5.57 1.47
CA THR A 161 -12.86 4.83 2.59
C THR A 161 -12.98 3.33 2.37
N ALA A 162 -14.16 2.84 1.96
CA ALA A 162 -14.38 1.43 1.69
C ALA A 162 -13.58 0.93 0.48
N ALA A 163 -13.50 1.72 -0.61
CA ALA A 163 -12.66 1.39 -1.76
C ALA A 163 -11.18 1.34 -1.39
N GLY A 164 -10.70 2.30 -0.59
CA GLY A 164 -9.34 2.28 -0.04
C GLY A 164 -9.06 1.01 0.77
N ALA A 165 -9.96 0.63 1.66
CA ALA A 165 -9.85 -0.60 2.45
C ALA A 165 -9.78 -1.86 1.56
N LEU A 166 -10.63 -1.96 0.54
CA LEU A 166 -10.61 -3.05 -0.43
C LEU A 166 -9.31 -3.08 -1.25
N LEU A 167 -8.80 -1.91 -1.67
CA LEU A 167 -7.48 -1.80 -2.30
C LEU A 167 -6.37 -2.30 -1.38
N GLY A 168 -6.42 -1.97 -0.09
CA GLY A 168 -5.49 -2.46 0.92
C GLY A 168 -5.52 -3.98 1.07
N ILE A 169 -6.70 -4.59 1.13
CA ILE A 169 -6.86 -6.06 1.21
C ILE A 169 -6.29 -6.73 -0.04
N GLY A 170 -6.59 -6.21 -1.23
CA GLY A 170 -6.05 -6.73 -2.48
C GLY A 170 -4.53 -6.58 -2.56
N ALA A 171 -3.99 -5.43 -2.13
CA ALA A 171 -2.56 -5.18 -2.06
C ALA A 171 -1.87 -6.13 -1.07
N HIS A 172 -2.47 -6.42 0.09
CA HIS A 172 -1.96 -7.41 1.03
C HIS A 172 -1.83 -8.79 0.40
N LEU A 173 -2.89 -9.28 -0.26
CA LEU A 173 -2.86 -10.57 -0.95
C LEU A 173 -1.78 -10.59 -2.05
N ALA A 174 -1.73 -9.56 -2.90
CA ALA A 174 -0.75 -9.46 -3.98
C ALA A 174 0.69 -9.40 -3.47
N ASN A 175 0.93 -8.71 -2.35
CA ASN A 175 2.25 -8.59 -1.73
C ASN A 175 2.75 -9.91 -1.12
N VAL A 176 1.85 -10.73 -0.56
CA VAL A 176 2.23 -11.98 0.12
C VAL A 176 2.34 -13.16 -0.85
N VAL A 177 1.57 -13.18 -1.93
CA VAL A 177 1.52 -14.32 -2.87
C VAL A 177 2.90 -14.76 -3.39
N PRO A 178 3.84 -13.88 -3.78
CA PRO A 178 5.17 -14.29 -4.20
C PRO A 178 6.00 -14.97 -3.11
N ASP A 179 5.78 -14.59 -1.84
CA ASP A 179 6.58 -15.00 -0.69
C ASP A 179 5.96 -16.17 0.11
N LEU A 180 4.82 -16.70 -0.33
CA LEU A 180 4.01 -17.69 0.40
C LEU A 180 4.81 -18.91 0.87
N ALA A 181 5.69 -19.46 0.03
CA ALA A 181 6.50 -20.63 0.36
C ALA A 181 7.54 -20.32 1.44
N ASP A 182 8.25 -19.21 1.31
CA ASP A 182 9.28 -18.77 2.26
C ASP A 182 8.67 -18.37 3.60
N ASP A 183 7.50 -17.72 3.57
CA ASP A 183 6.74 -17.36 4.76
C ASP A 183 6.33 -18.61 5.54
N LEU A 184 5.76 -19.60 4.87
CA LEU A 184 5.36 -20.87 5.51
C LEU A 184 6.56 -21.62 6.08
N ALA A 185 7.69 -21.68 5.36
CA ALA A 185 8.93 -22.31 5.80
C ALA A 185 9.50 -21.65 7.07
N THR A 186 9.25 -20.34 7.25
CA THR A 186 9.73 -19.56 8.40
C THR A 186 8.68 -19.33 9.50
N GLY A 187 7.53 -20.01 9.41
CA GLY A 187 6.49 -19.98 10.43
C GLY A 187 5.52 -18.80 10.38
N VAL A 188 5.57 -17.97 9.33
CA VAL A 188 4.58 -16.91 9.11
C VAL A 188 3.28 -17.55 8.63
N ARG A 189 2.20 -17.37 9.39
CA ARG A 189 0.89 -17.98 9.14
C ARG A 189 -0.24 -16.96 9.21
N GLY A 190 -0.08 -15.89 8.44
CA GLY A 190 -1.10 -14.87 8.24
C GLY A 190 -2.31 -15.39 7.46
N TRP A 191 -3.26 -14.51 7.19
CA TRP A 191 -4.46 -14.85 6.43
C TRP A 191 -4.17 -15.39 5.03
N PRO A 192 -3.29 -14.78 4.18
CA PRO A 192 -2.98 -15.31 2.85
C PRO A 192 -2.33 -16.69 2.90
N GLN A 193 -1.42 -16.94 3.88
CA GLN A 193 -0.77 -18.24 4.04
C GLN A 193 -1.77 -19.34 4.42
N ARG A 194 -2.83 -19.00 5.17
CA ARG A 194 -3.93 -19.92 5.50
C ARG A 194 -4.84 -20.22 4.31
N LEU A 195 -4.98 -19.28 3.37
CA LEU A 195 -5.68 -19.49 2.10
C LEU A 195 -4.89 -20.37 1.13
N GLY A 196 -3.57 -20.48 1.30
CA GLY A 196 -2.70 -21.28 0.44
C GLY A 196 -2.79 -20.86 -1.03
N SER A 197 -2.99 -21.83 -1.92
CA SER A 197 -3.10 -21.54 -3.37
C SER A 197 -4.28 -20.66 -3.78
N TYR A 198 -5.33 -20.60 -2.95
CA TYR A 198 -6.49 -19.74 -3.20
C TYR A 198 -6.16 -18.24 -3.04
N ALA A 199 -5.14 -17.87 -2.25
CA ALA A 199 -4.74 -16.46 -2.09
C ALA A 199 -4.51 -15.77 -3.43
N ARG A 200 -3.88 -16.46 -4.39
CA ARG A 200 -3.62 -15.96 -5.74
C ARG A 200 -4.90 -15.68 -6.53
N LEU A 201 -5.90 -16.55 -6.40
CA LEU A 201 -7.18 -16.42 -7.12
C LEU A 201 -8.09 -15.37 -6.47
N LEU A 202 -7.96 -15.18 -5.16
CA LEU A 202 -8.78 -14.23 -4.39
C LEU A 202 -8.23 -12.80 -4.44
N ALA A 203 -6.93 -12.59 -4.71
CA ALA A 203 -6.30 -11.27 -4.72
C ALA A 203 -6.99 -10.23 -5.63
N PRO A 204 -7.46 -10.54 -6.83
CA PRO A 204 -8.14 -9.59 -7.71
C PRO A 204 -9.56 -9.21 -7.24
N LEU A 205 -10.23 -10.03 -6.41
CA LEU A 205 -11.63 -9.79 -6.03
C LEU A 205 -11.83 -8.50 -5.20
N PRO A 206 -11.07 -8.20 -4.14
CA PRO A 206 -11.20 -6.94 -3.43
C PRO A 206 -10.91 -5.74 -4.33
N LEU A 207 -9.96 -5.86 -5.27
CA LEU A 207 -9.63 -4.80 -6.22
C LEU A 207 -10.78 -4.54 -7.20
N ALA A 208 -11.40 -5.61 -7.71
CA ALA A 208 -12.58 -5.51 -8.56
C ALA A 208 -13.77 -4.88 -7.81
N ALA A 209 -13.99 -5.27 -6.55
CA ALA A 209 -15.00 -4.67 -5.71
C ALA A 209 -14.71 -3.18 -5.43
N ALA A 210 -13.43 -2.81 -5.22
CA ALA A 210 -13.02 -1.40 -5.11
C ALA A 210 -13.35 -0.62 -6.39
N THR A 211 -13.05 -1.17 -7.58
CA THR A 211 -13.40 -0.51 -8.85
C THR A 211 -14.91 -0.34 -8.98
N ALA A 212 -15.70 -1.37 -8.70
CA ALA A 212 -17.15 -1.29 -8.76
C ALA A 212 -17.70 -0.20 -7.82
N LEU A 213 -17.19 -0.13 -6.60
CA LEU A 213 -17.57 0.86 -5.60
C LEU A 213 -17.20 2.28 -6.06
N LEU A 214 -16.00 2.50 -6.60
CA LEU A 214 -15.55 3.80 -7.12
C LEU A 214 -16.35 4.28 -8.33
N VAL A 215 -16.93 3.37 -9.07
CA VAL A 215 -17.75 3.71 -10.26
C VAL A 215 -19.20 3.97 -9.88
N VAL A 216 -19.78 3.12 -9.01
CA VAL A 216 -21.24 3.08 -8.79
C VAL A 216 -21.68 3.91 -7.59
N ALA A 217 -20.87 4.02 -6.53
CA ALA A 217 -21.29 4.65 -5.29
C ALA A 217 -21.15 6.19 -5.24
N PRO A 218 -20.24 6.86 -5.98
CA PRO A 218 -20.24 8.31 -6.04
C PRO A 218 -21.54 8.86 -6.61
N PRO A 219 -22.05 10.01 -6.09
CA PRO A 219 -23.26 10.62 -6.61
C PRO A 219 -23.12 11.04 -8.08
N GLY A 220 -24.23 10.97 -8.83
CA GLY A 220 -24.29 11.35 -10.24
C GLY A 220 -24.26 10.15 -11.20
N PRO A 221 -24.33 10.42 -12.51
CA PRO A 221 -24.34 9.35 -13.51
C PRO A 221 -23.00 8.64 -13.60
N ILE A 222 -23.05 7.38 -14.01
CA ILE A 222 -21.84 6.62 -14.36
C ILE A 222 -21.21 7.31 -15.58
N GLY A 223 -20.03 7.91 -15.39
CA GLY A 223 -19.28 8.55 -16.47
C GLY A 223 -18.66 7.53 -17.44
N VAL A 224 -18.14 8.02 -18.57
CA VAL A 224 -17.49 7.20 -19.62
C VAL A 224 -16.43 6.24 -19.03
N ILE A 225 -15.68 6.73 -18.05
CA ILE A 225 -14.64 5.91 -17.37
C ILE A 225 -15.25 4.70 -16.69
N GLY A 226 -16.40 4.85 -16.03
CA GLY A 226 -17.09 3.74 -15.38
C GLY A 226 -17.62 2.72 -16.39
N TRP A 227 -18.13 3.17 -17.53
CA TRP A 227 -18.59 2.30 -18.62
C TRP A 227 -17.45 1.52 -19.28
N ILE A 228 -16.19 1.97 -19.14
CA ILE A 228 -15.01 1.25 -19.62
C ILE A 228 -14.42 0.36 -18.50
N ALA A 229 -14.30 0.89 -17.28
CA ALA A 229 -13.64 0.19 -16.18
C ALA A 229 -14.38 -1.08 -15.75
N LEU A 230 -15.70 -1.04 -15.62
CA LEU A 230 -16.46 -2.22 -15.17
C LEU A 230 -16.38 -3.40 -16.15
N PRO A 231 -16.64 -3.23 -17.48
CA PRO A 231 -16.44 -4.33 -18.42
C PRO A 231 -14.99 -4.83 -18.49
N ALA A 232 -14.01 -3.90 -18.44
CA ALA A 232 -12.60 -4.30 -18.45
C ALA A 232 -12.24 -5.19 -17.25
N VAL A 233 -12.70 -4.83 -16.06
CA VAL A 233 -12.48 -5.65 -14.84
C VAL A 233 -13.22 -6.98 -14.96
N ALA A 234 -14.46 -6.99 -15.47
CA ALA A 234 -15.20 -8.24 -15.67
C ALA A 234 -14.49 -9.19 -16.65
N VAL A 235 -13.98 -8.67 -17.78
CA VAL A 235 -13.18 -9.44 -18.74
C VAL A 235 -11.91 -9.98 -18.08
N LEU A 236 -11.18 -9.16 -17.31
CA LEU A 236 -9.99 -9.57 -16.60
C LEU A 236 -10.28 -10.70 -15.59
N LEU A 237 -11.38 -10.60 -14.84
CA LEU A 237 -11.80 -11.67 -13.91
C LEU A 237 -12.16 -12.96 -14.65
N LEU A 238 -12.89 -12.87 -15.77
CA LEU A 238 -13.20 -14.04 -16.61
C LEU A 238 -11.94 -14.68 -17.19
N THR A 239 -10.94 -13.87 -17.54
CA THR A 239 -9.65 -14.36 -18.06
C THR A 239 -8.92 -15.22 -17.02
N ILE A 240 -9.06 -14.95 -15.70
CA ILE A 240 -8.48 -15.81 -14.65
C ILE A 240 -9.06 -17.22 -14.71
N LEU A 241 -10.33 -17.37 -15.00
CA LEU A 241 -10.99 -18.68 -15.11
C LEU A 241 -10.47 -19.47 -16.29
N LEU A 242 -10.11 -18.80 -17.38
CA LEU A 242 -9.62 -19.40 -18.61
C LEU A 242 -8.10 -19.59 -18.62
N TRP A 243 -7.35 -18.71 -17.96
CA TRP A 243 -5.89 -18.68 -18.03
C TRP A 243 -5.26 -18.73 -16.62
N ARG A 244 -5.13 -19.93 -16.10
CA ARG A 244 -4.66 -20.19 -14.72
C ARG A 244 -3.24 -19.70 -14.41
N ASN A 245 -2.45 -19.33 -15.41
CA ASN A 245 -1.03 -18.95 -15.26
C ASN A 245 -0.80 -17.43 -15.14
N ALA A 246 -1.83 -16.58 -15.28
CA ALA A 246 -1.67 -15.12 -15.28
C ALA A 246 -2.37 -14.34 -14.15
N PRO A 247 -2.78 -14.94 -13.00
CA PRO A 247 -3.56 -14.21 -12.00
C PRO A 247 -2.81 -13.01 -11.40
N PHE A 248 -1.49 -13.04 -11.33
CA PHE A 248 -0.69 -11.93 -10.80
C PHE A 248 -0.73 -10.68 -11.71
N LEU A 249 -0.52 -10.87 -13.02
CA LEU A 249 -0.60 -9.76 -13.99
C LEU A 249 -2.01 -9.16 -14.05
N ILE A 250 -3.02 -10.02 -13.99
CA ILE A 250 -4.42 -9.60 -13.97
C ILE A 250 -4.72 -8.80 -12.69
N THR A 251 -4.22 -9.24 -11.54
CA THR A 251 -4.35 -8.50 -10.28
C THR A 251 -3.74 -7.09 -10.38
N ILE A 252 -2.55 -6.96 -10.97
CA ILE A 252 -1.90 -5.66 -11.21
C ILE A 252 -2.73 -4.80 -12.16
N ALA A 253 -3.28 -5.37 -13.24
CA ALA A 253 -4.11 -4.64 -14.19
C ALA A 253 -5.39 -4.10 -13.52
N ILE A 254 -6.08 -4.92 -12.72
CA ILE A 254 -7.27 -4.48 -11.97
C ILE A 254 -6.89 -3.41 -10.94
N ALA A 255 -5.77 -3.56 -10.23
CA ALA A 255 -5.28 -2.54 -9.31
C ALA A 255 -5.04 -1.20 -10.02
N ALA A 256 -4.43 -1.22 -11.21
CA ALA A 256 -4.21 -0.01 -12.02
C ALA A 256 -5.54 0.66 -12.41
N ILE A 257 -6.54 -0.11 -12.85
CA ILE A 257 -7.88 0.41 -13.17
C ILE A 257 -8.52 1.05 -11.94
N SER A 258 -8.45 0.40 -10.77
CA SER A 258 -8.99 0.92 -9.52
C SER A 258 -8.30 2.23 -9.11
N ILE A 259 -6.98 2.29 -9.23
CA ILE A 259 -6.16 3.47 -8.92
C ILE A 259 -6.53 4.64 -9.83
N ILE A 260 -6.60 4.40 -11.15
CA ILE A 260 -7.00 5.41 -12.13
C ILE A 260 -8.42 5.90 -11.81
N SER A 261 -9.35 4.98 -11.49
CA SER A 261 -10.72 5.33 -11.13
C SER A 261 -10.77 6.21 -9.88
N LEU A 262 -9.96 5.94 -8.86
CA LEU A 262 -9.86 6.76 -7.65
C LEU A 262 -9.31 8.16 -7.96
N ILE A 263 -8.23 8.27 -8.73
CA ILE A 263 -7.62 9.55 -9.11
C ILE A 263 -8.65 10.41 -9.87
N LEU A 264 -9.35 9.82 -10.83
CA LEU A 264 -10.34 10.53 -11.65
C LEU A 264 -11.59 10.94 -10.86
N ARG A 265 -11.83 10.36 -9.70
CA ARG A 265 -12.89 10.73 -8.75
C ARG A 265 -12.42 11.69 -7.65
N GLY A 266 -11.16 12.15 -7.68
CA GLY A 266 -10.60 13.00 -6.62
C GLY A 266 -11.42 14.26 -6.34
N HIS A 267 -11.99 14.90 -7.38
CA HIS A 267 -12.90 16.05 -7.23
C HIS A 267 -14.22 15.73 -6.53
N ALA A 268 -14.64 14.47 -6.50
CA ALA A 268 -15.86 14.03 -5.80
C ALA A 268 -15.57 13.62 -4.33
N LEU A 269 -14.32 13.74 -3.89
CA LEU A 269 -13.93 13.44 -2.51
C LEU A 269 -14.20 14.62 -1.56
N VAL A 270 -14.21 15.85 -2.11
CA VAL A 270 -14.31 17.11 -1.36
C VAL A 270 -15.52 17.94 -1.76
#